data_a002278605b31db46d0c8e39e7631744
#
_entry.id   a002278605b31db46d0c8e39e7631744
#
_cell.length_a   1.000
_cell.length_b   1.000
_cell.length_c   1.000
_cell.angle_alpha   90.00
_cell.angle_beta   90.00
_cell.angle_gamma   90.00
#
_symmetry.space_group_name_H-M   'P 1'
#
loop_
_entity.id
_entity.type
_entity.pdbx_description
1 polymer ?
#
loop_
_entity_poly.entity_id
_entity_poly.type
_entity_poly.pdbx_seq_one_letter_code
_entity_poly.pdbx_strand_id
1 'polypeptide(L)'
;SVPGLDAGGLPATFSKKVVTGLLRQESRFRGLILTDAMNMAGATMTFPSGIADAEALLAGNDIIEYSTDPIRAIEEIARRVEKGEIAVSEITDRCRKLLEAKLWLEIHRAENGGKAESGDQAIPGPASEAAAGFASAPGGIPVSGHPALIRDLYAGAMTLIENNDNLLPLGRLDRIRIATVSVNRLAMTEFQRMTDRYT
;
A
#
# COMPACT_ATOMS: atom_id res chain seq x y z
N SER A 1 11.81 -1.66 1.57
CA SER A 1 12.32 -2.84 0.83
C SER A 1 11.69 -4.13 1.37
N VAL A 2 11.62 -5.16 0.54
CA VAL A 2 11.14 -6.50 0.92
C VAL A 2 12.25 -7.51 0.59
N PRO A 3 13.24 -7.69 1.48
CA PRO A 3 14.44 -8.47 1.19
C PRO A 3 14.16 -9.92 0.78
N GLY A 4 13.07 -10.51 1.28
CA GLY A 4 12.65 -11.87 0.91
C GLY A 4 12.18 -12.02 -0.54
N LEU A 5 11.74 -10.91 -1.17
CA LEU A 5 11.29 -10.89 -2.56
C LEU A 5 12.35 -10.27 -3.50
N ASP A 6 13.06 -9.27 -3.01
CA ASP A 6 14.12 -8.59 -3.75
C ASP A 6 15.32 -8.31 -2.84
N ALA A 7 16.36 -9.12 -2.98
CA ALA A 7 17.60 -9.00 -2.20
C ALA A 7 18.40 -7.72 -2.55
N GLY A 8 18.02 -6.98 -3.60
CA GLY A 8 18.69 -5.75 -4.03
C GLY A 8 18.48 -4.56 -3.08
N GLY A 9 17.64 -4.70 -2.04
CA GLY A 9 17.43 -3.66 -1.04
C GLY A 9 16.61 -2.45 -1.53
N LEU A 10 16.15 -2.46 -2.78
CA LEU A 10 15.34 -1.39 -3.34
C LEU A 10 13.98 -1.27 -2.62
N PRO A 11 13.43 -0.05 -2.46
CA PRO A 11 12.02 0.12 -2.14
C PRO A 11 11.13 -0.66 -3.11
N ALA A 12 10.03 -1.22 -2.61
CA ALA A 12 9.12 -2.04 -3.42
C ALA A 12 8.64 -1.34 -4.70
N THR A 13 8.43 -0.03 -4.64
CA THR A 13 8.05 0.84 -5.75
C THR A 13 8.99 0.73 -6.96
N PHE A 14 10.28 0.50 -6.74
CA PHE A 14 11.30 0.39 -7.79
C PHE A 14 11.63 -1.06 -8.14
N SER A 15 11.08 -2.02 -7.44
CA SER A 15 11.36 -3.42 -7.67
C SER A 15 10.47 -4.02 -8.74
N LYS A 16 11.02 -4.28 -9.91
CA LYS A 16 10.32 -5.00 -10.99
C LYS A 16 9.85 -6.39 -10.55
N LYS A 17 10.61 -7.05 -9.65
CA LYS A 17 10.22 -8.35 -9.09
C LYS A 17 8.94 -8.25 -8.28
N VAL A 18 8.79 -7.17 -7.51
CA VAL A 18 7.59 -6.94 -6.68
C VAL A 18 6.43 -6.45 -7.55
N VAL A 19 6.63 -5.36 -8.29
CA VAL A 19 5.53 -4.69 -9.00
C VAL A 19 5.07 -5.51 -10.21
N THR A 20 6.00 -5.89 -11.08
CA THR A 20 5.66 -6.67 -12.26
C THR A 20 5.56 -8.16 -11.93
N GLY A 21 6.55 -8.73 -11.28
CA GLY A 21 6.61 -10.17 -10.99
C GLY A 21 5.48 -10.62 -10.07
N LEU A 22 5.49 -10.14 -8.83
CA LEU A 22 4.51 -10.58 -7.84
C LEU A 22 3.11 -10.05 -8.15
N LEU A 23 2.93 -8.73 -8.30
CA LEU A 23 1.59 -8.17 -8.45
C LEU A 23 0.97 -8.48 -9.82
N ARG A 24 1.65 -8.17 -10.92
CA ARG A 24 1.07 -8.34 -12.26
C ARG A 24 1.02 -9.80 -12.71
N GLN A 25 2.11 -10.55 -12.52
CA GLN A 25 2.23 -11.91 -13.07
C GLN A 25 1.69 -12.97 -12.13
N GLU A 26 2.23 -13.07 -10.92
CA GLU A 26 1.83 -14.13 -9.98
C GLU A 26 0.43 -13.90 -9.42
N SER A 27 0.16 -12.70 -8.88
CA SER A 27 -1.15 -12.35 -8.32
C SER A 27 -2.18 -12.01 -9.40
N ARG A 28 -1.77 -11.87 -10.67
CA ARG A 28 -2.63 -11.50 -11.81
C ARG A 28 -3.45 -10.23 -11.59
N PHE A 29 -2.91 -9.30 -10.80
CA PHE A 29 -3.60 -8.04 -10.51
C PHE A 29 -3.75 -7.21 -11.80
N ARG A 30 -4.98 -6.85 -12.16
CA ARG A 30 -5.33 -6.13 -13.39
C ARG A 30 -5.60 -4.64 -13.18
N GLY A 31 -5.81 -4.21 -11.95
CA GLY A 31 -6.12 -2.81 -11.62
C GLY A 31 -4.93 -1.87 -11.81
N LEU A 32 -5.14 -0.60 -11.50
CA LEU A 32 -4.09 0.42 -11.47
C LEU A 32 -3.13 0.16 -10.32
N ILE A 33 -1.83 0.28 -10.58
CA ILE A 33 -0.78 0.27 -9.56
C ILE A 33 -0.26 1.70 -9.46
N LEU A 34 -0.38 2.27 -8.26
CA LEU A 34 0.11 3.60 -7.93
C LEU A 34 1.37 3.47 -7.09
N THR A 35 2.30 4.40 -7.27
CA THR A 35 3.42 4.53 -6.33
C THR A 35 2.91 5.08 -5.01
N ASP A 36 3.68 4.92 -3.95
CA ASP A 36 3.60 5.82 -2.81
C ASP A 36 4.18 7.19 -3.21
N ALA A 37 4.06 8.20 -2.33
CA ALA A 37 4.52 9.54 -2.61
C ALA A 37 6.03 9.58 -2.91
N MET A 38 6.41 10.01 -4.12
CA MET A 38 7.80 10.00 -4.59
C MET A 38 8.68 11.07 -3.92
N ASN A 39 8.11 11.97 -3.13
CA ASN A 39 8.83 12.93 -2.30
C ASN A 39 9.30 12.33 -0.94
N MET A 40 8.95 11.09 -0.64
CA MET A 40 9.40 10.42 0.58
C MET A 40 10.89 10.07 0.52
N ALA A 41 11.54 10.04 1.68
CA ALA A 41 12.97 9.76 1.81
C ALA A 41 13.39 8.45 1.13
N GLY A 42 12.57 7.41 1.20
CA GLY A 42 12.83 6.13 0.55
C GLY A 42 12.98 6.24 -0.97
N ALA A 43 12.29 7.16 -1.62
CA ALA A 43 12.42 7.41 -3.04
C ALA A 43 13.58 8.36 -3.34
N THR A 44 13.61 9.53 -2.67
CA THR A 44 14.57 10.61 -2.96
C THR A 44 16.02 10.25 -2.61
N MET A 45 16.24 9.36 -1.66
CA MET A 45 17.58 8.84 -1.32
C MET A 45 18.05 7.70 -2.23
N THR A 46 17.13 7.06 -2.98
CA THR A 46 17.46 5.94 -3.85
C THR A 46 17.87 6.41 -5.24
N PHE A 47 17.13 7.35 -5.81
CA PHE A 47 17.38 7.91 -7.13
C PHE A 47 17.23 9.43 -7.14
N PRO A 48 17.96 10.14 -8.04
CA PRO A 48 17.73 11.56 -8.26
C PRO A 48 16.29 11.86 -8.71
N SER A 49 15.82 13.07 -8.40
CA SER A 49 14.50 13.58 -8.84
C SER A 49 14.31 13.42 -10.35
N GLY A 50 13.12 13.02 -10.76
CA GLY A 50 12.77 12.73 -12.16
C GLY A 50 13.27 11.36 -12.65
N ILE A 51 14.48 10.93 -12.26
CA ILE A 51 14.98 9.59 -12.58
C ILE A 51 14.22 8.54 -11.75
N ALA A 52 13.96 8.82 -10.48
CA ALA A 52 13.14 7.98 -9.61
C ALA A 52 11.78 7.65 -10.25
N ASP A 53 11.14 8.64 -10.85
CA ASP A 53 9.84 8.47 -11.51
C ASP A 53 9.91 7.51 -12.70
N ALA A 54 10.96 7.63 -13.52
CA ALA A 54 11.20 6.72 -14.64
C ALA A 54 11.52 5.28 -14.17
N GLU A 55 12.28 5.12 -13.09
CA GLU A 55 12.54 3.81 -12.49
C GLU A 55 11.27 3.16 -11.94
N ALA A 56 10.41 3.94 -11.28
CA ALA A 56 9.12 3.45 -10.79
C ALA A 56 8.21 3.01 -11.96
N LEU A 57 8.21 3.75 -13.07
CA LEU A 57 7.49 3.37 -14.29
C LEU A 57 8.02 2.05 -14.85
N LEU A 58 9.34 1.89 -14.97
CA LEU A 58 10.00 0.67 -15.44
C LEU A 58 9.72 -0.53 -14.53
N ALA A 59 9.54 -0.32 -13.23
CA ALA A 59 9.16 -1.37 -12.30
C ALA A 59 7.73 -1.91 -12.57
N GLY A 60 6.86 -1.12 -13.23
CA GLY A 60 5.51 -1.54 -13.63
C GLY A 60 4.38 -0.77 -12.98
N ASN A 61 4.65 0.35 -12.31
CA ASN A 61 3.62 1.24 -11.80
C ASN A 61 2.90 1.95 -12.96
N ASP A 62 1.60 2.16 -12.83
CA ASP A 62 0.79 2.85 -13.83
C ASP A 62 0.71 4.36 -13.56
N ILE A 63 0.70 4.76 -12.29
CA ILE A 63 0.57 6.15 -11.84
C ILE A 63 1.71 6.44 -10.85
N ILE A 64 2.28 7.63 -10.98
CA ILE A 64 3.33 8.14 -10.12
C ILE A 64 2.77 9.31 -9.33
N GLU A 65 2.82 9.21 -7.99
CA GLU A 65 2.30 10.24 -7.10
C GLU A 65 3.40 11.13 -6.53
N TYR A 66 3.11 12.42 -6.37
CA TYR A 66 3.99 13.40 -5.75
C TYR A 66 5.42 13.41 -6.28
N SER A 67 5.57 13.37 -7.63
CA SER A 67 6.88 13.57 -8.26
C SER A 67 7.54 14.84 -7.75
N THR A 68 8.82 14.76 -7.41
CA THR A 68 9.60 15.92 -6.93
C THR A 68 10.06 16.83 -8.06
N ASP A 69 10.12 16.32 -9.29
CA ASP A 69 10.45 17.08 -10.51
C ASP A 69 9.72 16.46 -11.71
N PRO A 70 8.44 16.82 -11.91
CA PRO A 70 7.63 16.25 -12.98
C PRO A 70 8.15 16.55 -14.39
N ILE A 71 8.77 17.71 -14.58
CA ILE A 71 9.31 18.11 -15.89
C ILE A 71 10.45 17.17 -16.28
N ARG A 72 11.41 17.02 -15.39
CA ARG A 72 12.53 16.10 -15.58
C ARG A 72 12.09 14.64 -15.68
N ALA A 73 11.04 14.25 -14.97
CA ALA A 73 10.46 12.91 -15.08
C ALA A 73 9.94 12.65 -16.49
N ILE A 74 9.20 13.59 -17.08
CA ILE A 74 8.67 13.49 -18.44
C ILE A 74 9.83 13.40 -19.45
N GLU A 75 10.84 14.27 -19.33
CA GLU A 75 12.02 14.27 -20.21
C GLU A 75 12.78 12.94 -20.12
N GLU A 76 12.99 12.42 -18.91
CA GLU A 76 13.69 11.16 -18.72
C GLU A 76 12.91 9.96 -19.27
N ILE A 77 11.60 9.92 -19.07
CA ILE A 77 10.72 8.89 -19.63
C ILE A 77 10.74 8.96 -21.16
N ALA A 78 10.62 10.17 -21.75
CA ALA A 78 10.69 10.36 -23.19
C ALA A 78 12.03 9.87 -23.76
N ARG A 79 13.14 10.22 -23.12
CA ARG A 79 14.48 9.75 -23.50
C ARG A 79 14.59 8.23 -23.46
N ARG A 80 13.98 7.55 -22.48
CA ARG A 80 13.98 6.08 -22.38
C ARG A 80 13.10 5.43 -23.43
N VAL A 81 12.00 6.08 -23.81
CA VAL A 81 11.18 5.65 -24.95
C VAL A 81 11.96 5.75 -26.25
N GLU A 82 12.66 6.86 -26.50
CA GLU A 82 13.52 7.04 -27.67
C GLU A 82 14.63 6.00 -27.77
N LYS A 83 15.19 5.59 -26.63
CA LYS A 83 16.20 4.52 -26.56
C LYS A 83 15.63 3.11 -26.65
N GLY A 84 14.31 2.96 -26.67
CA GLY A 84 13.65 1.66 -26.69
C GLY A 84 13.70 0.90 -25.35
N GLU A 85 14.08 1.56 -24.25
CA GLU A 85 14.05 0.99 -22.89
C GLU A 85 12.61 0.85 -22.37
N ILE A 86 11.72 1.73 -22.83
CA ILE A 86 10.28 1.71 -22.58
C ILE A 86 9.56 1.67 -23.91
N ALA A 87 8.69 0.69 -24.12
CA ALA A 87 7.92 0.62 -25.36
C ALA A 87 6.79 1.68 -25.34
N VAL A 88 6.56 2.31 -26.49
CA VAL A 88 5.44 3.26 -26.66
C VAL A 88 4.10 2.61 -26.31
N SER A 89 3.92 1.34 -26.62
CA SER A 89 2.73 0.57 -26.26
C SER A 89 2.50 0.50 -24.76
N GLU A 90 3.58 0.39 -23.96
CA GLU A 90 3.46 0.38 -22.49
C GLU A 90 2.90 1.71 -21.95
N ILE A 91 3.35 2.84 -22.50
CA ILE A 91 2.82 4.15 -22.14
C ILE A 91 1.35 4.26 -22.55
N THR A 92 1.04 3.85 -23.78
CA THR A 92 -0.33 3.87 -24.32
C THR A 92 -1.28 3.03 -23.45
N ASP A 93 -0.86 1.83 -23.05
CA ASP A 93 -1.68 0.93 -22.23
C ASP A 93 -1.92 1.49 -20.83
N ARG A 94 -0.93 2.12 -20.21
CA ARG A 94 -1.10 2.82 -18.91
C ARG A 94 -2.06 4.01 -19.03
N CYS A 95 -1.88 4.83 -20.08
CA CYS A 95 -2.81 5.93 -20.35
C CYS A 95 -4.24 5.43 -20.56
N ARG A 96 -4.43 4.35 -21.32
CA ARG A 96 -5.75 3.74 -21.54
C ARG A 96 -6.38 3.31 -20.23
N LYS A 97 -5.67 2.55 -19.40
CA LYS A 97 -6.16 2.13 -18.06
C LYS A 97 -6.59 3.31 -17.20
N LEU A 98 -5.78 4.39 -17.19
CA LEU A 98 -6.11 5.59 -16.42
C LEU A 98 -7.38 6.26 -16.96
N LEU A 99 -7.52 6.38 -18.28
CA LEU A 99 -8.71 6.96 -18.90
C LEU A 99 -9.97 6.11 -18.66
N GLU A 100 -9.84 4.79 -18.73
CA GLU A 100 -10.92 3.85 -18.41
C GLU A 100 -11.37 4.01 -16.94
N ALA A 101 -10.42 4.12 -16.01
CA ALA A 101 -10.74 4.34 -14.61
C ALA A 101 -11.42 5.70 -14.36
N LYS A 102 -10.96 6.76 -15.04
CA LYS A 102 -11.59 8.10 -14.96
C LYS A 102 -13.01 8.07 -15.54
N LEU A 103 -13.19 7.46 -16.70
CA LEU A 103 -14.51 7.31 -17.31
C LEU A 103 -15.46 6.51 -16.42
N TRP A 104 -14.99 5.41 -15.85
CA TRP A 104 -15.75 4.63 -14.89
C TRP A 104 -16.20 5.48 -13.69
N LEU A 105 -15.29 6.28 -13.13
CA LEU A 105 -15.58 7.16 -12.00
C LEU A 105 -16.64 8.23 -12.36
N GLU A 106 -16.55 8.81 -13.56
CA GLU A 106 -17.52 9.82 -14.02
C GLU A 106 -18.90 9.21 -14.24
N ILE A 107 -18.99 8.02 -14.83
CA ILE A 107 -20.26 7.29 -15.02
C ILE A 107 -20.90 7.03 -13.66
N HIS A 108 -20.18 6.46 -12.71
CA HIS A 108 -20.71 6.16 -11.39
C HIS A 108 -21.09 7.42 -10.60
N ARG A 109 -20.35 8.52 -10.77
CA ARG A 109 -20.69 9.81 -10.18
C ARG A 109 -22.00 10.38 -10.78
N ALA A 110 -22.21 10.23 -12.06
CA ALA A 110 -23.44 10.66 -12.73
C ALA A 110 -24.64 9.82 -12.28
N GLU A 111 -24.50 8.50 -12.20
CA GLU A 111 -25.53 7.58 -11.75
C GLU A 111 -25.95 7.83 -10.28
N ASN A 112 -25.01 8.19 -9.43
CA ASN A 112 -25.24 8.48 -8.01
C ASN A 112 -25.67 9.94 -7.72
N GLY A 113 -26.12 10.69 -8.75
CA GLY A 113 -26.73 12.00 -8.58
C GLY A 113 -25.78 13.15 -8.26
N GLY A 114 -24.48 13.02 -8.56
CA GLY A 114 -23.53 14.13 -8.53
C GLY A 114 -23.26 14.76 -7.15
N LYS A 115 -23.76 14.20 -6.07
CA LYS A 115 -23.40 14.65 -4.72
C LYS A 115 -21.96 14.30 -4.43
N ALA A 116 -21.10 15.30 -4.49
CA ALA A 116 -19.81 15.24 -3.86
C ALA A 116 -20.06 15.17 -2.34
N GLU A 117 -20.11 13.98 -1.78
CA GLU A 117 -20.02 13.83 -0.34
C GLU A 117 -18.59 14.20 0.05
N SER A 118 -18.49 15.38 0.66
CA SER A 118 -17.28 15.83 1.33
C SER A 118 -16.99 14.88 2.49
N GLY A 119 -15.92 14.12 2.37
CA GLY A 119 -15.24 13.46 3.47
C GLY A 119 -15.99 12.33 4.16
N ASP A 120 -15.39 11.18 4.20
CA ASP A 120 -15.63 10.04 5.09
C ASP A 120 -16.64 8.93 4.71
N GLN A 121 -17.21 8.92 3.53
CA GLN A 121 -17.82 7.68 3.07
C GLN A 121 -16.95 7.04 1.98
N ALA A 122 -16.44 5.85 2.28
CA ALA A 122 -15.72 5.02 1.32
C ALA A 122 -16.57 4.88 0.06
N ILE A 123 -16.08 5.41 -1.07
CA ILE A 123 -16.68 5.20 -2.38
C ILE A 123 -16.69 3.68 -2.59
N PRO A 124 -17.87 3.04 -2.82
CA PRO A 124 -17.89 1.64 -3.22
C PRO A 124 -17.29 1.56 -4.61
N GLY A 125 -15.96 1.41 -4.65
CA GLY A 125 -15.24 1.22 -5.88
C GLY A 125 -15.26 -0.25 -6.30
N PRO A 126 -14.77 -0.59 -7.51
CA PRO A 126 -14.57 -1.99 -7.90
C PRO A 126 -13.69 -2.75 -6.92
N ALA A 127 -12.99 -2.05 -6.01
CA ALA A 127 -12.32 -2.66 -4.87
C ALA A 127 -13.31 -3.29 -3.87
N SER A 128 -14.54 -2.81 -3.73
CA SER A 128 -15.53 -3.44 -2.85
C SER A 128 -16.11 -4.71 -3.47
N GLU A 129 -16.35 -4.74 -4.79
CA GLU A 129 -16.74 -5.94 -5.52
C GLU A 129 -15.55 -6.90 -5.70
N ALA A 130 -14.35 -6.38 -5.94
CA ALA A 130 -13.14 -7.19 -5.95
C ALA A 130 -12.80 -7.73 -4.56
N ALA A 131 -13.04 -6.98 -3.49
CA ALA A 131 -12.89 -7.48 -2.11
C ALA A 131 -14.00 -8.48 -1.76
N ALA A 132 -15.23 -8.28 -2.22
CA ALA A 132 -16.31 -9.25 -2.10
C ALA A 132 -16.04 -10.49 -2.99
N GLY A 133 -15.51 -10.30 -4.19
CA GLY A 133 -15.06 -11.37 -5.08
C GLY A 133 -13.85 -12.13 -4.56
N PHE A 134 -12.93 -11.46 -3.84
CA PHE A 134 -11.80 -12.09 -3.17
C PHE A 134 -12.24 -12.93 -1.96
N ALA A 135 -13.27 -12.48 -1.25
CA ALA A 135 -13.89 -13.25 -0.16
C ALA A 135 -14.65 -14.47 -0.65
N SER A 136 -15.05 -14.52 -1.93
CA SER A 136 -15.82 -15.59 -2.54
C SER A 136 -15.01 -16.45 -3.54
N ALA A 137 -13.75 -16.12 -3.81
CA ALA A 137 -12.90 -16.95 -4.66
C ALA A 137 -12.63 -18.30 -3.96
N PRO A 138 -12.78 -19.43 -4.65
CA PRO A 138 -12.39 -20.73 -4.09
C PRO A 138 -10.90 -20.69 -3.76
N GLY A 139 -10.56 -20.68 -2.46
CA GLY A 139 -9.18 -20.56 -1.96
C GLY A 139 -8.78 -19.17 -1.48
N GLY A 140 -9.64 -18.16 -1.58
CA GLY A 140 -9.42 -16.85 -0.93
C GLY A 140 -9.53 -17.00 0.59
N ILE A 141 -8.50 -16.59 1.32
CA ILE A 141 -8.52 -16.58 2.79
C ILE A 141 -9.30 -15.35 3.24
N PRO A 142 -10.51 -15.50 3.84
CA PRO A 142 -11.24 -14.34 4.35
C PRO A 142 -10.44 -13.73 5.50
N VAL A 143 -9.92 -12.52 5.32
CA VAL A 143 -9.11 -11.83 6.35
C VAL A 143 -9.88 -11.67 7.66
N SER A 144 -11.21 -11.52 7.59
CA SER A 144 -12.09 -11.44 8.76
C SER A 144 -12.32 -12.78 9.48
N GLY A 145 -11.93 -13.91 8.90
CA GLY A 145 -12.20 -15.24 9.42
C GLY A 145 -11.07 -15.90 10.22
N HIS A 146 -9.91 -15.23 10.38
CA HIS A 146 -8.74 -15.85 11.02
C HIS A 146 -8.14 -15.00 12.16
N PRO A 147 -8.88 -14.76 13.27
CA PRO A 147 -8.35 -13.99 14.39
C PRO A 147 -7.06 -14.57 14.97
N ALA A 148 -6.93 -15.90 14.97
CA ALA A 148 -5.73 -16.58 15.43
C ALA A 148 -4.51 -16.27 14.54
N LEU A 149 -4.67 -16.38 13.21
CA LEU A 149 -3.60 -16.07 12.25
C LEU A 149 -3.17 -14.59 12.34
N ILE A 150 -4.14 -13.67 12.42
CA ILE A 150 -3.86 -12.24 12.59
C ILE A 150 -3.07 -12.01 13.87
N ARG A 151 -3.48 -12.60 14.99
CA ARG A 151 -2.76 -12.51 16.26
C ARG A 151 -1.33 -13.05 16.15
N ASP A 152 -1.15 -14.20 15.51
CA ASP A 152 0.16 -14.84 15.36
C ASP A 152 1.09 -14.01 14.46
N LEU A 153 0.55 -13.39 13.39
CA LEU A 153 1.29 -12.46 12.54
C LEU A 153 1.72 -11.21 13.31
N TYR A 154 0.83 -10.61 14.10
CA TYR A 154 1.20 -9.47 14.95
C TYR A 154 2.21 -9.85 16.03
N ALA A 155 2.03 -11.00 16.68
CA ALA A 155 2.97 -11.50 17.68
C ALA A 155 4.36 -11.74 17.07
N GLY A 156 4.43 -12.33 15.87
CA GLY A 156 5.69 -12.56 15.14
C GLY A 156 6.35 -11.27 14.62
N ALA A 157 5.56 -10.22 14.39
CA ALA A 157 6.08 -8.93 13.93
C ALA A 157 6.58 -8.05 15.08
N MET A 158 6.19 -8.34 16.33
CA MET A 158 6.64 -7.57 17.49
C MET A 158 8.12 -7.87 17.80
N THR A 159 8.91 -6.81 17.87
CA THR A 159 10.33 -6.89 18.27
C THR A 159 10.50 -6.30 19.64
N LEU A 160 10.99 -7.09 20.57
CA LEU A 160 11.34 -6.63 21.91
C LEU A 160 12.76 -6.03 21.86
N ILE A 161 12.85 -4.71 21.94
CA ILE A 161 14.13 -3.99 21.87
C ILE A 161 14.87 -4.06 23.20
N GLU A 162 14.12 -3.91 24.30
CA GLU A 162 14.67 -3.90 25.66
C GLU A 162 13.65 -4.51 26.62
N ASN A 163 14.11 -5.34 27.55
CA ASN A 163 13.28 -5.96 28.58
C ASN A 163 14.02 -5.95 29.91
N ASN A 164 14.08 -4.77 30.51
CA ASN A 164 14.70 -4.57 31.79
C ASN A 164 13.91 -5.31 32.88
N ASP A 165 14.62 -5.97 33.78
CA ASP A 165 14.06 -6.75 34.88
C ASP A 165 13.15 -7.92 34.46
N ASN A 166 13.25 -8.37 33.17
CA ASN A 166 12.40 -9.44 32.64
C ASN A 166 10.90 -9.16 32.83
N LEU A 167 10.47 -7.91 32.62
CA LEU A 167 9.08 -7.48 32.80
C LEU A 167 8.12 -8.19 31.83
N LEU A 168 8.60 -8.52 30.64
CA LEU A 168 7.81 -9.23 29.63
C LEU A 168 8.28 -10.70 29.50
N PRO A 169 7.35 -11.66 29.33
CA PRO A 169 5.89 -11.48 29.33
C PRO A 169 5.35 -11.12 30.71
N LEU A 170 4.29 -10.29 30.75
CA LEU A 170 3.63 -9.96 32.01
C LEU A 170 3.04 -11.24 32.64
N GLY A 171 3.59 -11.65 33.76
CA GLY A 171 3.03 -12.75 34.56
C GLY A 171 1.94 -12.25 35.50
N ARG A 172 0.99 -13.11 35.87
CA ARG A 172 0.03 -12.81 36.95
C ARG A 172 -0.74 -11.49 36.73
N LEU A 173 -1.42 -11.36 35.60
CA LEU A 173 -2.26 -10.19 35.28
C LEU A 173 -3.29 -9.87 36.38
N ASP A 174 -3.67 -10.88 37.18
CA ASP A 174 -4.54 -10.76 38.35
C ASP A 174 -3.94 -9.92 39.53
N ARG A 175 -2.65 -9.61 39.46
CA ARG A 175 -1.91 -8.87 40.51
C ARG A 175 -1.26 -7.59 40.00
N ILE A 176 -1.36 -7.29 38.75
CA ILE A 176 -0.72 -6.13 38.11
C ILE A 176 -1.79 -5.08 37.86
N ARG A 177 -1.48 -3.82 38.15
CA ARG A 177 -2.27 -2.67 37.69
C ARG A 177 -1.59 -2.08 36.49
N ILE A 178 -2.31 -2.00 35.38
CA ILE A 178 -1.82 -1.44 34.14
C ILE A 178 -2.46 -0.08 33.90
N ALA A 179 -1.63 0.96 33.73
CA ALA A 179 -2.08 2.28 33.32
C ALA A 179 -1.66 2.50 31.87
N THR A 180 -2.58 2.93 31.03
CA THR A 180 -2.31 3.25 29.62
C THR A 180 -2.59 4.71 29.34
N VAL A 181 -1.67 5.37 28.65
CA VAL A 181 -1.80 6.78 28.24
C VAL A 181 -1.69 6.85 26.72
N SER A 182 -2.67 7.49 26.11
CA SER A 182 -2.67 7.76 24.67
C SER A 182 -2.34 9.23 24.42
N VAL A 183 -1.32 9.49 23.61
CA VAL A 183 -0.90 10.84 23.21
C VAL A 183 -1.51 11.18 21.86
N ASN A 184 -2.02 12.42 21.71
CA ASN A 184 -2.66 12.92 20.49
C ASN A 184 -3.93 12.16 20.05
N ARG A 185 -4.66 11.55 21.00
CA ARG A 185 -5.95 10.92 20.74
C ARG A 185 -6.98 11.42 21.74
N LEU A 186 -8.15 11.79 21.26
CA LEU A 186 -9.27 12.26 22.11
C LEU A 186 -10.14 11.11 22.65
N ALA A 187 -10.03 9.92 22.07
CA ALA A 187 -10.82 8.75 22.46
C ALA A 187 -9.92 7.58 22.88
N MET A 188 -10.45 6.69 23.69
CA MET A 188 -9.78 5.43 24.05
C MET A 188 -9.41 4.64 22.79
N THR A 189 -8.16 4.21 22.74
CA THR A 189 -7.66 3.32 21.69
C THR A 189 -8.13 1.88 21.91
N GLU A 190 -8.08 1.06 20.88
CA GLU A 190 -8.41 -0.36 21.00
C GLU A 190 -7.47 -1.07 21.99
N PHE A 191 -6.20 -0.70 22.01
CA PHE A 191 -5.23 -1.20 22.99
C PHE A 191 -5.68 -0.90 24.42
N GLN A 192 -6.15 0.31 24.71
CA GLN A 192 -6.65 0.68 26.03
C GLN A 192 -7.90 -0.12 26.39
N ARG A 193 -8.85 -0.27 25.47
CA ARG A 193 -10.05 -1.10 25.67
C ARG A 193 -9.73 -2.56 25.95
N MET A 194 -8.70 -3.08 25.29
CA MET A 194 -8.26 -4.46 25.52
C MET A 194 -7.58 -4.62 26.87
N THR A 195 -6.75 -3.66 27.28
CA THR A 195 -6.07 -3.71 28.60
C THR A 195 -7.04 -3.59 29.78
N ASP A 196 -8.11 -2.78 29.64
CA ASP A 196 -9.15 -2.65 30.67
C ASP A 196 -9.89 -3.95 31.00
N ARG A 197 -9.78 -4.97 30.12
CA ARG A 197 -10.36 -6.30 30.39
C ARG A 197 -9.53 -7.13 31.37
N TYR A 198 -8.31 -6.72 31.63
CA TYR A 198 -7.34 -7.44 32.47
C TYR A 198 -6.94 -6.66 33.75
N THR A 199 -7.51 -5.50 33.96
CA THR A 199 -7.34 -4.65 35.14
C THR A 199 -8.64 -4.49 35.89
#